data_5c8008e80f1dbae6e84ce1e910fc1605
#
_entry.id   5c8008e80f1dbae6e84ce1e910fc1605
#
_cell.length_a   1.000
_cell.length_b   1.000
_cell.length_c   1.000
_cell.angle_alpha   90.00
_cell.angle_beta   90.00
_cell.angle_gamma   90.00
#
_symmetry.space_group_name_H-M   'P 1'
#
loop_
_entity.id
_entity.type
_entity.pdbx_description
1 polymer ?
#
loop_
_entity_poly.entity_id
_entity_poly.type
_entity_poly.pdbx_seq_one_letter_code
_entity_poly.pdbx_strand_id
1 'polypeptide(L)'
;MYLNNSKQIVIKIGSSLLIDDKKNVRKNWLLNFAKDIKELIKNKKRIIIVSSGAIALGCKKLNINKKNLKIDKSQAVASVGQIELMNLFNEIFKKRNLNLSQILLTLEDTEIRRRAINAKRTLDRKSTRLNSSHRCISYAVFCLKKK
;
A
#
# COMPACT_ATOMS: atom_id res chain seq x y z
N MET A 1 18.04 -0.55 -20.33
CA MET A 1 17.31 0.02 -19.18
C MET A 1 16.41 -1.07 -18.61
N TYR A 2 16.64 -1.53 -17.38
CA TYR A 2 15.99 -2.74 -16.79
C TYR A 2 14.46 -2.66 -16.71
N LEU A 3 13.89 -1.46 -16.55
CA LEU A 3 12.43 -1.27 -16.44
C LEU A 3 11.66 -1.61 -17.73
N ASN A 4 12.28 -1.48 -18.89
CA ASN A 4 11.60 -1.76 -20.16
C ASN A 4 11.31 -3.26 -20.34
N ASN A 5 12.20 -4.12 -19.87
CA ASN A 5 12.08 -5.58 -20.02
C ASN A 5 11.26 -6.25 -18.90
N SER A 6 10.97 -5.52 -17.80
CA SER A 6 10.23 -6.07 -16.68
C SER A 6 8.75 -6.14 -16.97
N LYS A 7 8.11 -7.29 -16.77
CA LYS A 7 6.65 -7.46 -16.86
C LYS A 7 5.93 -6.99 -15.59
N GLN A 8 6.62 -7.03 -14.46
CA GLN A 8 6.09 -6.67 -13.14
C GLN A 8 7.06 -5.72 -12.44
N ILE A 9 6.53 -4.68 -11.82
CA ILE A 9 7.28 -3.66 -11.09
C ILE A 9 6.72 -3.58 -9.67
N VAL A 10 7.59 -3.67 -8.67
CA VAL A 10 7.26 -3.48 -7.26
C VAL A 10 7.80 -2.12 -6.83
N ILE A 11 6.93 -1.27 -6.30
CA ILE A 11 7.26 0.09 -5.87
C ILE A 11 7.04 0.21 -4.37
N LYS A 12 8.10 0.49 -3.62
CA LYS A 12 8.00 0.76 -2.18
C LYS A 12 7.83 2.26 -1.94
N ILE A 13 6.80 2.63 -1.17
CA ILE A 13 6.52 4.00 -0.75
C ILE A 13 6.70 4.11 0.75
N GLY A 14 7.70 4.87 1.19
CA GLY A 14 7.92 5.18 2.59
C GLY A 14 6.91 6.21 3.13
N SER A 15 6.73 6.26 4.45
CA SER A 15 5.79 7.19 5.10
C SER A 15 6.14 8.66 4.87
N SER A 16 7.42 9.01 4.73
CA SER A 16 7.89 10.37 4.44
C SER A 16 7.51 10.89 3.06
N LEU A 17 7.24 9.99 2.10
CA LEU A 17 6.72 10.36 0.78
C LEU A 17 5.21 10.64 0.81
N LEU A 18 4.50 10.06 1.77
CA LEU A 18 3.06 10.23 1.93
C LEU A 18 2.70 11.47 2.75
N ILE A 19 3.49 11.75 3.77
CA ILE A 19 3.23 12.80 4.77
C ILE A 19 4.49 13.65 4.90
N ASP A 20 4.32 14.96 4.85
CA ASP A 20 5.38 15.93 5.08
C ASP A 20 5.69 16.10 6.59
N ASP A 21 6.72 16.90 6.90
CA ASP A 21 7.14 17.18 8.27
C ASP A 21 6.07 17.94 9.08
N LYS A 22 5.17 18.66 8.39
CA LYS A 22 4.02 19.36 8.97
C LYS A 22 2.81 18.44 9.13
N LYS A 23 2.98 17.13 8.98
CA LYS A 23 1.93 16.10 9.03
C LYS A 23 0.84 16.25 7.95
N ASN A 24 1.09 16.94 6.83
CA ASN A 24 0.16 17.04 5.73
C ASN A 24 0.39 15.93 4.71
N VAL A 25 -0.71 15.43 4.14
CA VAL A 25 -0.64 14.45 3.04
C VAL A 25 -0.15 15.14 1.78
N ARG A 26 0.88 14.60 1.14
CA ARG A 26 1.45 15.10 -0.12
C ARG A 26 0.55 14.73 -1.32
N LYS A 27 -0.68 15.28 -1.35
CA LYS A 27 -1.69 14.94 -2.38
C LYS A 27 -1.20 15.16 -3.80
N ASN A 28 -0.51 16.28 -4.07
CA ASN A 28 0.00 16.59 -5.41
C ASN A 28 1.04 15.56 -5.89
N TRP A 29 1.93 15.13 -4.98
CA TRP A 29 2.88 14.08 -5.29
C TRP A 29 2.17 12.77 -5.64
N LEU A 30 1.17 12.38 -4.86
CA LEU A 30 0.38 11.16 -5.11
C LEU A 30 -0.41 11.22 -6.42
N LEU A 31 -0.93 12.39 -6.81
CA LEU A 31 -1.62 12.58 -8.07
C LEU A 31 -0.68 12.41 -9.27
N ASN A 32 0.55 12.95 -9.19
CA ASN A 32 1.57 12.74 -10.20
C ASN A 32 2.03 11.29 -10.25
N PHE A 33 2.27 10.68 -9.10
CA PHE A 33 2.58 9.27 -8.99
C PHE A 33 1.51 8.38 -9.66
N ALA A 34 0.22 8.67 -9.43
CA ALA A 34 -0.86 7.94 -10.06
C ALA A 34 -0.92 8.13 -11.60
N LYS A 35 -0.45 9.28 -12.10
CA LYS A 35 -0.30 9.52 -13.55
C LYS A 35 0.79 8.60 -14.12
N ASP A 36 1.94 8.54 -13.47
CA ASP A 36 3.06 7.69 -13.92
C ASP A 36 2.69 6.20 -13.88
N ILE A 37 2.00 5.78 -12.82
CA ILE A 37 1.47 4.42 -12.70
C ILE A 37 0.51 4.10 -13.85
N LYS A 38 -0.36 5.03 -14.22
CA LYS A 38 -1.29 4.84 -15.34
C LYS A 38 -0.55 4.59 -16.66
N GLU A 39 0.53 5.32 -16.91
CA GLU A 39 1.38 5.11 -18.10
C GLU A 39 2.07 3.74 -18.09
N LEU A 40 2.59 3.31 -16.95
CA LEU A 40 3.19 1.98 -16.82
C LEU A 40 2.17 0.87 -17.09
N ILE A 41 0.93 1.02 -16.60
CA ILE A 41 -0.15 0.05 -16.84
C ILE A 41 -0.59 0.05 -18.31
N LYS A 42 -0.63 1.20 -18.99
CA LYS A 42 -0.87 1.27 -20.44
C LYS A 42 0.18 0.47 -21.20
N ASN A 43 1.43 0.50 -20.77
CA ASN A 43 2.54 -0.29 -21.31
C ASN A 43 2.53 -1.76 -20.85
N LYS A 44 1.35 -2.28 -20.44
CA LYS A 44 1.11 -3.67 -20.03
C LYS A 44 1.97 -4.12 -18.83
N LYS A 45 2.50 -3.19 -18.04
CA LYS A 45 3.23 -3.50 -16.81
C LYS A 45 2.25 -3.82 -15.68
N ARG A 46 2.60 -4.80 -14.87
CA ARG A 46 1.90 -5.15 -13.65
C ARG A 46 2.53 -4.42 -12.48
N ILE A 47 1.75 -3.63 -11.75
CA ILE A 47 2.26 -2.76 -10.70
C ILE A 47 1.80 -3.28 -9.34
N ILE A 48 2.76 -3.42 -8.44
CA ILE A 48 2.54 -3.73 -7.02
C ILE A 48 3.13 -2.58 -6.21
N ILE A 49 2.33 -1.98 -5.32
CA ILE A 49 2.77 -0.90 -4.44
C ILE A 49 2.85 -1.46 -3.02
N VAL A 50 3.98 -1.27 -2.36
CA VAL A 50 4.20 -1.61 -0.96
C VAL A 50 4.33 -0.31 -0.18
N SER A 51 3.43 -0.08 0.78
CA SER A 51 3.41 1.16 1.56
C SER A 51 3.42 0.89 3.06
N SER A 52 4.19 1.69 3.81
CA SER A 52 4.33 1.62 5.27
C SER A 52 3.74 2.83 6.00
N GLY A 53 2.83 3.57 5.35
CA GLY A 53 2.31 4.85 5.84
C GLY A 53 1.21 4.77 6.91
N ALA A 54 0.71 3.58 7.26
CA ALA A 54 -0.43 3.43 8.16
C ALA A 54 -0.24 4.10 9.53
N ILE A 55 0.89 3.85 10.22
CA ILE A 55 1.16 4.47 11.52
C ILE A 55 1.17 5.99 11.43
N ALA A 56 1.79 6.55 10.40
CA ALA A 56 1.90 7.99 10.24
C ALA A 56 0.52 8.65 10.01
N LEU A 57 -0.33 8.03 9.18
CA LEU A 57 -1.71 8.49 8.95
C LEU A 57 -2.59 8.30 10.18
N GLY A 58 -2.44 7.19 10.90
CA GLY A 58 -3.15 6.94 12.15
C GLY A 58 -2.79 7.94 13.24
N CYS A 59 -1.50 8.25 13.41
CA CYS A 59 -1.03 9.30 14.31
C CYS A 59 -1.65 10.66 13.98
N LYS A 60 -1.71 10.99 12.68
CA LYS A 60 -2.35 12.22 12.23
C LYS A 60 -3.83 12.22 12.57
N LYS A 61 -4.56 11.15 12.25
CA LYS A 61 -6.01 11.04 12.48
C LYS A 61 -6.39 11.14 13.95
N LEU A 62 -5.59 10.50 14.82
CA LEU A 62 -5.81 10.45 16.25
C LEU A 62 -5.12 11.60 17.02
N ASN A 63 -4.42 12.49 16.31
CA ASN A 63 -3.62 13.58 16.88
C ASN A 63 -2.59 13.11 17.92
N ILE A 64 -1.98 11.95 17.68
CA ILE A 64 -0.98 11.32 18.58
C ILE A 64 0.42 11.61 18.07
N ASN A 65 1.38 11.79 19.01
CA ASN A 65 2.80 11.93 18.66
C ASN A 65 3.44 10.55 18.43
N LYS A 66 4.10 10.37 17.29
CA LYS A 66 4.77 9.13 16.91
C LYS A 66 5.96 8.76 17.79
N LYS A 67 6.64 9.75 18.39
CA LYS A 67 7.96 9.55 19.05
C LYS A 67 7.94 8.60 20.26
N ASN A 68 6.79 8.39 20.92
CA ASN A 68 6.68 7.61 22.16
C ASN A 68 5.65 6.49 22.09
N LEU A 69 5.42 5.94 20.90
CA LEU A 69 4.46 4.84 20.73
C LEU A 69 5.10 3.51 21.14
N LYS A 70 4.57 2.89 22.18
CA LYS A 70 4.82 1.48 22.49
C LYS A 70 4.24 0.59 21.38
N ILE A 71 4.68 -0.67 21.31
CA ILE A 71 4.31 -1.59 20.21
C ILE A 71 2.80 -1.78 20.11
N ASP A 72 2.13 -2.04 21.24
CA ASP A 72 0.68 -2.20 21.35
C ASP A 72 -0.11 -0.99 20.83
N LYS A 73 0.29 0.21 21.28
CA LYS A 73 -0.29 1.47 20.80
C LYS A 73 0.00 1.73 19.33
N SER A 74 1.20 1.37 18.88
CA SER A 74 1.59 1.50 17.47
C SER A 74 0.71 0.64 16.57
N GLN A 75 0.36 -0.57 17.00
CA GLN A 75 -0.54 -1.47 16.28
C GLN A 75 -1.97 -0.92 16.23
N ALA A 76 -2.49 -0.43 17.36
CA ALA A 76 -3.82 0.19 17.42
C ALA A 76 -3.90 1.45 16.52
N VAL A 77 -2.86 2.29 16.53
CA VAL A 77 -2.76 3.46 15.64
C VAL A 77 -2.66 3.04 14.18
N ALA A 78 -1.90 1.97 13.88
CA ALA A 78 -1.77 1.45 12.51
C ALA A 78 -3.11 0.93 11.96
N SER A 79 -3.96 0.31 12.77
CA SER A 79 -5.26 -0.17 12.33
C SER A 79 -6.18 0.96 11.85
N VAL A 80 -6.21 2.08 12.58
CA VAL A 80 -6.95 3.29 12.15
C VAL A 80 -6.31 3.91 10.90
N GLY A 81 -4.99 4.03 10.90
CA GLY A 81 -4.26 4.62 9.78
C GLY A 81 -4.30 3.78 8.50
N GLN A 82 -4.53 2.48 8.62
CA GLN A 82 -4.67 1.59 7.46
C GLN A 82 -5.94 1.92 6.65
N ILE A 83 -7.03 2.27 7.33
CA ILE A 83 -8.27 2.71 6.67
C ILE A 83 -8.01 4.03 5.93
N GLU A 84 -7.36 4.99 6.58
CA GLU A 84 -7.03 6.29 5.97
C GLU A 84 -6.09 6.11 4.75
N LEU A 85 -5.11 5.23 4.86
CA LEU A 85 -4.18 4.91 3.77
C LEU A 85 -4.94 4.34 2.56
N MET A 86 -5.84 3.38 2.80
CA MET A 86 -6.63 2.76 1.75
C MET A 86 -7.56 3.76 1.07
N ASN A 87 -8.26 4.59 1.84
CA ASN A 87 -9.14 5.63 1.33
C ASN A 87 -8.38 6.64 0.46
N LEU A 88 -7.21 7.08 0.92
CA LEU A 88 -6.35 8.01 0.21
C LEU A 88 -5.91 7.46 -1.16
N PHE A 89 -5.40 6.23 -1.17
CA PHE A 89 -4.99 5.59 -2.42
C PHE A 89 -6.19 5.35 -3.35
N ASN A 90 -7.31 4.85 -2.81
CA ASN A 90 -8.52 4.59 -3.59
C ASN A 90 -9.07 5.87 -4.24
N GLU A 91 -9.14 6.97 -3.49
CA GLU A 91 -9.58 8.28 -4.02
C GLU A 91 -8.71 8.72 -5.21
N ILE A 92 -7.38 8.64 -5.05
CA ILE A 92 -6.43 9.13 -6.04
C ILE A 92 -6.42 8.25 -7.30
N PHE A 93 -6.40 6.93 -7.13
CA PHE A 93 -6.37 6.00 -8.27
C PHE A 93 -7.71 5.92 -9.01
N LYS A 94 -8.83 6.04 -8.30
CA LYS A 94 -10.17 6.11 -8.90
C LYS A 94 -10.30 7.29 -9.86
N LYS A 95 -9.72 8.46 -9.54
CA LYS A 95 -9.68 9.63 -10.45
C LYS A 95 -8.94 9.35 -11.76
N ARG A 96 -8.14 8.31 -11.82
CA ARG A 96 -7.39 7.88 -13.01
C ARG A 96 -8.00 6.64 -13.69
N ASN A 97 -9.19 6.20 -13.27
CA ASN A 97 -9.85 4.95 -13.74
C ASN A 97 -8.94 3.73 -13.52
N LEU A 98 -8.29 3.66 -12.36
CA LEU A 98 -7.49 2.52 -11.93
C LEU A 98 -8.18 1.84 -10.75
N ASN A 99 -8.36 0.52 -10.85
CA ASN A 99 -8.87 -0.29 -9.75
C ASN A 99 -7.74 -0.67 -8.82
N LEU A 100 -7.96 -0.49 -7.53
CA LEU A 100 -7.03 -0.83 -6.47
C LEU A 100 -7.54 -2.07 -5.73
N SER A 101 -6.65 -3.01 -5.45
CA SER A 101 -6.90 -4.10 -4.52
C SER A 101 -5.82 -4.10 -3.42
N GLN A 102 -6.19 -4.48 -2.22
CA GLN A 102 -5.31 -4.50 -1.07
C GLN A 102 -5.05 -5.94 -0.61
N ILE A 103 -3.81 -6.23 -0.28
CA ILE A 103 -3.38 -7.45 0.40
C ILE A 103 -2.64 -7.02 1.66
N LEU A 104 -3.03 -7.55 2.80
CA LEU A 104 -2.35 -7.34 4.06
C LEU A 104 -1.46 -8.54 4.32
N LEU A 105 -0.16 -8.29 4.48
CA LEU A 105 0.85 -9.31 4.74
C LEU A 105 1.47 -9.08 6.10
N THR A 106 1.67 -10.15 6.83
CA THR A 106 2.46 -10.19 8.06
C THR A 106 3.88 -10.69 7.74
N LEU A 107 4.79 -10.56 8.71
CA LEU A 107 6.13 -11.12 8.58
C LEU A 107 6.07 -12.64 8.40
N GLU A 108 5.23 -13.32 9.19
CA GLU A 108 5.02 -14.77 9.10
C GLU A 108 4.54 -15.23 7.69
N ASP A 109 3.78 -14.38 6.99
CA ASP A 109 3.32 -14.71 5.62
C ASP A 109 4.46 -14.74 4.60
N THR A 110 5.61 -14.15 4.94
CA THR A 110 6.82 -14.17 4.11
C THR A 110 7.82 -15.23 4.55
N GLU A 111 7.86 -15.58 5.83
CA GLU A 111 8.80 -16.54 6.42
C GLU A 111 8.32 -18.00 6.27
N ILE A 112 7.02 -18.24 6.44
CA ILE A 112 6.46 -19.58 6.31
C ILE A 112 6.22 -19.91 4.84
N ARG A 113 6.97 -20.84 4.28
CA ARG A 113 6.94 -21.23 2.84
C ARG A 113 5.52 -21.41 2.28
N ARG A 114 4.64 -22.10 3.01
CA ARG A 114 3.25 -22.34 2.58
C ARG A 114 2.47 -21.04 2.46
N ARG A 115 2.61 -20.13 3.43
CA ARG A 115 1.94 -18.82 3.44
C ARG A 115 2.52 -17.92 2.35
N ALA A 116 3.83 -17.91 2.16
CA ALA A 116 4.49 -17.15 1.10
C ALA A 116 4.03 -17.58 -0.30
N ILE A 117 3.86 -18.87 -0.54
CA ILE A 117 3.30 -19.40 -1.80
C ILE A 117 1.86 -18.93 -2.00
N ASN A 118 1.03 -18.95 -0.96
CA ASN A 118 -0.36 -18.50 -1.04
C ASN A 118 -0.44 -16.98 -1.28
N ALA A 119 0.36 -16.19 -0.58
CA ALA A 119 0.48 -14.75 -0.81
C ALA A 119 0.90 -14.44 -2.25
N LYS A 120 1.92 -15.14 -2.77
CA LYS A 120 2.34 -15.03 -4.17
C LYS A 120 1.22 -15.39 -5.14
N ARG A 121 0.56 -16.53 -4.96
CA ARG A 121 -0.57 -16.95 -5.80
C ARG A 121 -1.71 -15.94 -5.78
N THR A 122 -1.97 -15.30 -4.63
CA THR A 122 -2.98 -14.25 -4.46
C THR A 122 -2.59 -13.00 -5.25
N LEU A 123 -1.33 -12.57 -5.16
CA LEU A 123 -0.79 -11.47 -5.96
C LEU A 123 -0.81 -11.77 -7.47
N ASP A 124 -0.64 -13.03 -7.85
CA ASP A 124 -0.60 -13.46 -9.24
C ASP A 124 -1.99 -13.61 -9.87
N ARG A 125 -3.02 -13.85 -9.10
CA ARG A 125 -4.39 -13.98 -9.60
C ARG A 125 -4.95 -12.63 -10.06
N LYS A 126 -5.50 -12.60 -11.26
CA LYS A 126 -6.05 -11.39 -11.90
C LYS A 126 -7.36 -10.89 -11.29
N SER A 127 -8.00 -11.66 -10.43
CA SER A 127 -9.26 -11.32 -9.77
C SER A 127 -9.23 -11.88 -8.36
N THR A 128 -9.23 -11.02 -7.36
CA THR A 128 -9.16 -11.52 -6.00
C THR A 128 -10.24 -10.87 -5.14
N ARG A 129 -11.15 -11.70 -4.67
CA ARG A 129 -11.88 -11.46 -3.42
C ARG A 129 -10.95 -11.90 -2.30
N LEU A 130 -10.60 -11.01 -1.40
CA LEU A 130 -9.72 -11.30 -0.28
C LEU A 130 -10.48 -11.14 1.03
N ASN A 131 -10.55 -12.24 1.77
CA ASN A 131 -10.81 -12.21 3.21
C ASN A 131 -9.49 -12.37 3.93
N SER A 132 -9.15 -11.44 4.79
CA SER A 132 -7.98 -11.53 5.66
C SER A 132 -8.41 -11.57 7.12
N SER A 133 -7.96 -12.60 7.83
CA SER A 133 -8.03 -12.68 9.28
C SER A 133 -6.86 -11.94 9.92
N HIS A 134 -7.13 -11.26 11.02
CA HIS A 134 -6.26 -10.35 11.74
C HIS A 134 -5.00 -10.99 12.32
N ARG A 135 -3.84 -10.42 11.96
CA ARG A 135 -2.64 -10.35 12.81
C ARG A 135 -1.72 -9.22 12.33
N CYS A 136 -1.01 -8.58 13.25
CA CYS A 136 -0.13 -7.41 13.08
C CYS A 136 0.26 -7.04 11.65
N ILE A 137 -0.33 -5.98 11.12
CA ILE A 137 -0.10 -5.52 9.76
C ILE A 137 1.20 -4.70 9.74
N SER A 138 2.26 -5.26 9.17
CA SER A 138 3.51 -4.53 8.96
C SER A 138 3.52 -3.75 7.66
N TYR A 139 2.84 -4.25 6.61
CA TYR A 139 2.83 -3.64 5.28
C TYR A 139 1.47 -3.79 4.60
N ALA A 140 1.04 -2.75 3.90
CA ALA A 140 -0.05 -2.82 2.95
C ALA A 140 0.51 -2.97 1.54
N VAL A 141 0.05 -3.99 0.83
CA VAL A 141 0.42 -4.24 -0.57
C VAL A 141 -0.80 -3.92 -1.43
N PHE A 142 -0.62 -3.07 -2.42
CA PHE A 142 -1.67 -2.67 -3.35
C PHE A 142 -1.37 -3.20 -4.74
N CYS A 143 -2.34 -3.87 -5.35
CA CYS A 143 -2.27 -4.28 -6.74
C CYS A 143 -3.19 -3.42 -7.60
N LEU A 144 -2.70 -2.94 -8.73
CA LEU A 144 -3.42 -2.06 -9.63
C LEU A 144 -3.77 -2.76 -10.94
N LYS A 145 -5.01 -2.56 -11.40
CA LYS A 145 -5.51 -3.04 -12.68
C LYS A 145 -6.23 -1.93 -13.42
N LYS A 146 -6.08 -1.89 -14.75
CA LYS A 146 -6.91 -1.05 -15.62
C LYS A 146 -8.35 -1.59 -15.59
N LYS A 147 -9.32 -0.69 -15.51
CA LYS A 147 -10.74 -0.98 -15.70
C LYS A 147 -11.00 -1.38 -17.14
#